data_f0d811d30242769c7980fbf6ae3558ac
#
_entry.id   f0d811d30242769c7980fbf6ae3558ac
#
_cell.length_a   1.000
_cell.length_b   1.000
_cell.length_c   1.000
_cell.angle_alpha   90.00
_cell.angle_beta   90.00
_cell.angle_gamma   90.00
#
_symmetry.space_group_name_H-M   'P 1'
#
loop_
_entity.id
_entity.type
_entity.pdbx_description
1 polymer ?
#
loop_
_entity_poly.entity_id
_entity_poly.type
_entity_poly.pdbx_seq_one_letter_code
_entity_poly.pdbx_strand_id
1 'polypeptide(L)'
;LVRGGRGYGVFTYDPQTLKIVSFDETTCEAECDLMRFGDYFDSVQTISFEKRSGRWIITHIEKANSGADPYTITAETRADRSLYPRPERTLERGSQGEDVKYVQAMLVVMNYDGVVVDGDFGQATEAALMRWQKNHSLTQTGVVDADTLQQLEAAETEWLLRE
;
A
#
# COMPACT_ATOMS: atom_id res chain seq x y z
N LEU A 1 6.72 -8.69 7.23
CA LEU A 1 6.24 -7.76 8.25
C LEU A 1 5.29 -6.78 7.58
N VAL A 2 4.00 -7.01 7.68
CA VAL A 2 3.00 -6.03 7.22
C VAL A 2 2.89 -4.97 8.32
N ARG A 3 3.46 -3.78 8.09
CA ARG A 3 3.25 -2.65 9.00
C ARG A 3 1.85 -2.12 8.80
N GLY A 4 0.94 -2.48 9.70
CA GLY A 4 -0.36 -1.85 9.80
C GLY A 4 -0.24 -0.39 10.25
N GLY A 5 -1.12 0.46 9.72
CA GLY A 5 -1.22 1.87 10.07
C GLY A 5 -1.41 2.12 11.56
N ARG A 6 -1.11 3.34 11.99
CA ARG A 6 -1.16 3.81 13.39
C ARG A 6 -2.44 3.42 14.10
N GLY A 7 -2.30 2.76 15.20
CA GLY A 7 -3.30 2.81 16.27
C GLY A 7 -3.49 1.57 17.08
N TYR A 8 -3.32 0.36 16.58
CA TYR A 8 -3.75 -0.81 17.32
C TYR A 8 -2.86 -2.03 17.08
N GLY A 9 -1.68 -2.03 17.67
CA GLY A 9 -0.87 -3.22 17.83
C GLY A 9 -0.21 -3.73 16.53
N VAL A 10 1.00 -4.21 16.66
CA VAL A 10 1.67 -4.92 15.58
C VAL A 10 1.05 -6.32 15.50
N PHE A 11 0.36 -6.60 14.42
CA PHE A 11 -0.07 -7.95 14.08
C PHE A 11 0.99 -8.59 13.19
N THR A 12 1.32 -9.82 13.47
CA THR A 12 2.17 -10.64 12.61
C THR A 12 1.42 -11.91 12.25
N TYR A 13 1.63 -12.40 11.04
CA TYR A 13 1.16 -13.71 10.64
C TYR A 13 2.14 -14.77 11.15
N ASP A 14 1.63 -15.88 11.66
CA ASP A 14 2.48 -17.01 12.00
C ASP A 14 2.78 -17.80 10.71
N PRO A 15 4.02 -17.73 10.20
CA PRO A 15 4.39 -18.42 8.96
C PRO A 15 4.35 -19.97 9.12
N GLN A 16 4.32 -20.49 10.35
CA GLN A 16 4.23 -21.94 10.60
C GLN A 16 2.81 -22.47 10.40
N THR A 17 1.81 -21.59 10.49
CA THR A 17 0.40 -21.94 10.26
C THR A 17 -0.06 -21.67 8.83
N LEU A 18 0.82 -21.10 7.99
CA LEU A 18 0.49 -20.78 6.61
C LEU A 18 0.16 -22.05 5.81
N LYS A 19 -1.06 -22.10 5.31
CA LYS A 19 -1.58 -23.18 4.49
C LYS A 19 -2.10 -22.60 3.17
N ILE A 20 -1.54 -23.03 2.05
CA ILE A 20 -2.04 -22.67 0.73
C ILE A 20 -3.31 -23.48 0.46
N VAL A 21 -4.41 -22.78 0.20
CA VAL A 21 -5.72 -23.34 -0.09
C VAL A 21 -5.90 -23.55 -1.57
N SER A 22 -5.53 -22.54 -2.37
CA SER A 22 -5.56 -22.61 -3.83
C SER A 22 -4.39 -21.83 -4.42
N PHE A 23 -3.94 -22.26 -5.58
CA PHE A 23 -2.80 -21.63 -6.27
C PHE A 23 -2.89 -21.86 -7.78
N ASP A 24 -2.73 -20.80 -8.55
CA ASP A 24 -2.52 -20.84 -10.01
C ASP A 24 -1.41 -19.85 -10.43
N GLU A 25 -1.25 -19.61 -11.73
CA GLU A 25 -0.17 -18.74 -12.23
C GLU A 25 -0.34 -17.26 -11.84
N THR A 26 -1.55 -16.84 -11.49
CA THR A 26 -1.94 -15.44 -11.29
C THR A 26 -2.58 -15.17 -9.95
N THR A 27 -3.17 -16.17 -9.32
CA THR A 27 -3.88 -16.06 -8.05
C THR A 27 -3.41 -17.09 -7.03
N CYS A 28 -3.49 -16.74 -5.77
CA CYS A 28 -3.20 -17.62 -4.65
C CYS A 28 -4.12 -17.26 -3.49
N GLU A 29 -4.68 -18.28 -2.84
CA GLU A 29 -5.36 -18.14 -1.56
C GLU A 29 -4.61 -18.94 -0.50
N ALA A 30 -4.40 -18.33 0.65
CA ALA A 30 -3.77 -18.96 1.79
C ALA A 30 -4.52 -18.65 3.08
N GLU A 31 -4.48 -19.58 4.00
CA GLU A 31 -4.94 -19.42 5.37
C GLU A 31 -3.74 -19.33 6.31
N CYS A 32 -3.79 -18.45 7.30
CA CYS A 32 -2.81 -18.41 8.38
C CYS A 32 -3.38 -17.80 9.65
N ASP A 33 -2.78 -18.10 10.78
CA ASP A 33 -3.14 -17.51 12.06
C ASP A 33 -2.52 -16.14 12.23
N LEU A 34 -3.26 -15.27 12.89
CA LEU A 34 -2.82 -13.92 13.23
C LEU A 34 -2.31 -13.91 14.66
N MET A 35 -1.12 -13.37 14.87
CA MET A 35 -0.50 -13.17 16.19
C MET A 35 -0.44 -11.70 16.55
N ARG A 36 -0.76 -11.39 17.80
CA ARG A 36 -0.54 -10.06 18.40
C ARG A 36 0.31 -10.20 19.67
N PHE A 37 1.48 -9.58 19.69
CA PHE A 37 2.40 -9.62 20.83
C PHE A 37 2.76 -11.05 21.34
N GLY A 38 2.73 -12.05 20.43
CA GLY A 38 3.03 -13.43 20.78
C GLY A 38 1.82 -14.26 21.24
N ASP A 39 0.65 -13.63 21.37
CA ASP A 39 -0.59 -14.34 21.65
C ASP A 39 -1.31 -14.70 20.36
N TYR A 40 -1.80 -15.93 20.26
CA TYR A 40 -2.64 -16.38 19.15
C TYR A 40 -4.05 -15.83 19.30
N PHE A 41 -4.58 -15.31 18.19
CA PHE A 41 -6.01 -15.08 18.07
C PHE A 41 -6.65 -16.28 17.39
N ASP A 42 -7.75 -16.78 17.95
CA ASP A 42 -8.58 -17.86 17.37
C ASP A 42 -9.29 -17.43 16.08
N SER A 43 -8.53 -16.92 15.13
CA SER A 43 -9.07 -16.49 13.85
C SER A 43 -8.14 -16.85 12.72
N VAL A 44 -8.45 -17.90 12.02
CA VAL A 44 -7.87 -18.18 10.70
C VAL A 44 -8.21 -17.01 9.79
N GLN A 45 -7.22 -16.48 9.13
CA GLN A 45 -7.39 -15.43 8.12
C GLN A 45 -7.23 -16.07 6.75
N THR A 46 -8.16 -15.83 5.85
CA THR A 46 -8.00 -16.14 4.43
C THR A 46 -7.36 -14.93 3.75
N ILE A 47 -6.22 -15.15 3.13
CA ILE A 47 -5.47 -14.11 2.43
C ILE A 47 -5.47 -14.45 0.95
N SER A 48 -6.01 -13.56 0.13
CA SER A 48 -5.98 -13.69 -1.32
C SER A 48 -4.85 -12.86 -1.90
N PHE A 49 -4.13 -13.43 -2.84
CA PHE A 49 -3.02 -12.79 -3.54
C PHE A 49 -3.29 -12.82 -5.04
N GLU A 50 -2.86 -11.81 -5.74
CA GLU A 50 -2.76 -11.79 -7.20
C GLU A 50 -1.34 -11.48 -7.63
N LYS A 51 -0.92 -12.08 -8.74
CA LYS A 51 0.36 -11.78 -9.37
C LYS A 51 0.20 -10.66 -10.36
N ARG A 52 0.83 -9.51 -10.09
CA ARG A 52 0.84 -8.34 -10.97
C ARG A 52 2.28 -7.92 -11.24
N SER A 53 2.64 -7.76 -12.50
CA SER A 53 4.01 -7.37 -12.91
C SER A 53 5.11 -8.24 -12.30
N GLY A 54 4.85 -9.56 -12.18
CA GLY A 54 5.80 -10.53 -11.62
C GLY A 54 5.85 -10.60 -10.09
N ARG A 55 5.03 -9.81 -9.39
CA ARG A 55 4.98 -9.75 -7.92
C ARG A 55 3.65 -10.25 -7.39
N TRP A 56 3.69 -10.93 -6.25
CA TRP A 56 2.50 -11.32 -5.52
C TRP A 56 2.03 -10.19 -4.62
N ILE A 57 0.77 -9.83 -4.76
CA ILE A 57 0.14 -8.71 -4.06
C ILE A 57 -1.06 -9.23 -3.30
N ILE A 58 -1.16 -8.90 -2.01
CA ILE A 58 -2.34 -9.22 -1.22
C ILE A 58 -3.51 -8.40 -1.77
N THR A 59 -4.56 -9.07 -2.22
CA THR A 59 -5.77 -8.44 -2.76
C THR A 59 -6.90 -8.39 -1.76
N HIS A 60 -6.97 -9.38 -0.86
CA HIS A 60 -8.02 -9.49 0.12
C HIS A 60 -7.51 -10.21 1.37
N ILE A 61 -8.01 -9.81 2.54
CA ILE A 61 -7.84 -10.53 3.79
C ILE A 61 -9.22 -10.68 4.41
N GLU A 62 -9.68 -11.91 4.54
CA GLU A 62 -10.96 -12.23 5.13
C GLU A 62 -10.78 -12.92 6.49
N LYS A 63 -11.48 -12.42 7.48
CA LYS A 63 -11.48 -12.99 8.82
C LYS A 63 -12.56 -14.06 8.93
N ALA A 64 -12.19 -15.29 9.26
CA ALA A 64 -13.06 -16.46 9.21
C ALA A 64 -14.28 -16.41 10.15
N ASN A 65 -14.40 -15.50 11.12
CA ASN A 65 -15.47 -15.57 12.13
C ASN A 65 -15.94 -14.26 12.77
N SER A 66 -15.98 -13.13 12.09
CA SER A 66 -16.65 -11.97 12.67
C SER A 66 -17.38 -11.09 11.65
N GLY A 67 -18.67 -10.91 11.87
CA GLY A 67 -19.44 -9.95 11.10
C GLY A 67 -18.97 -8.51 11.37
N ALA A 68 -18.30 -7.93 10.41
CA ALA A 68 -17.65 -6.62 10.29
C ALA A 68 -16.15 -6.74 10.46
N ASP A 69 -15.47 -6.94 9.35
CA ASP A 69 -14.02 -6.90 9.26
C ASP A 69 -13.52 -5.45 9.22
N PRO A 70 -12.78 -4.98 10.23
CA PRO A 70 -12.16 -3.65 10.16
C PRO A 70 -10.95 -3.60 9.22
N TYR A 71 -10.58 -4.72 8.58
CA TYR A 71 -9.36 -4.86 7.78
C TYR A 71 -9.60 -5.32 6.35
N THR A 72 -10.79 -5.12 5.79
CA THR A 72 -10.97 -5.31 4.36
C THR A 72 -10.09 -4.31 3.62
N ILE A 73 -8.93 -4.79 3.15
CA ILE A 73 -8.11 -4.02 2.22
C ILE A 73 -8.86 -4.06 0.89
N THR A 74 -9.68 -3.06 0.64
CA THR A 74 -10.27 -2.87 -0.67
C THR A 74 -9.18 -2.46 -1.65
N ALA A 75 -9.36 -2.74 -2.93
CA ALA A 75 -8.45 -2.26 -3.97
C ALA A 75 -8.21 -0.74 -3.88
N GLU A 76 -9.18 -0.01 -3.33
CA GLU A 76 -9.16 1.45 -3.16
C GLU A 76 -8.25 1.93 -2.03
N THR A 77 -7.93 1.08 -1.04
CA THR A 77 -7.03 1.43 0.08
C THR A 77 -5.61 0.91 -0.10
N ARG A 78 -5.31 0.32 -1.24
CA ARG A 78 -4.02 -0.31 -1.49
C ARG A 78 -2.95 0.70 -1.90
N ALA A 79 -1.85 0.67 -1.19
CA ALA A 79 -0.63 1.37 -1.56
C ALA A 79 0.16 0.60 -2.63
N ASP A 80 -0.46 0.35 -3.79
CA ASP A 80 0.17 -0.25 -4.95
C ASP A 80 -0.17 0.57 -6.19
N ARG A 81 0.80 1.34 -6.65
CA ARG A 81 0.60 2.22 -7.81
C ARG A 81 0.17 1.49 -9.07
N SER A 82 0.50 0.19 -9.22
CA SER A 82 0.14 -0.57 -10.42
C SER A 82 -1.37 -0.78 -10.59
N LEU A 83 -2.15 -0.49 -9.53
CA LEU A 83 -3.62 -0.53 -9.55
C LEU A 83 -4.23 0.69 -10.22
N TYR A 84 -3.47 1.77 -10.37
CA TYR A 84 -3.96 3.07 -10.80
C TYR A 84 -3.29 3.51 -12.10
N PRO A 85 -3.96 4.34 -12.92
CA PRO A 85 -3.35 4.86 -14.13
C PRO A 85 -2.18 5.79 -13.80
N ARG A 86 -1.09 5.65 -14.55
CA ARG A 86 0.06 6.56 -14.45
C ARG A 86 -0.36 7.98 -14.85
N PRO A 87 -0.05 9.01 -14.05
CA PRO A 87 -0.35 10.40 -14.42
C PRO A 87 0.26 10.81 -15.77
N GLU A 88 -0.56 11.40 -16.62
CA GLU A 88 -0.13 12.03 -17.89
C GLU A 88 -0.19 13.57 -17.81
N ARG A 89 -0.57 14.10 -16.66
CA ARG A 89 -0.68 15.53 -16.37
C ARG A 89 0.06 15.88 -15.10
N THR A 90 0.38 17.15 -14.94
CA THR A 90 0.89 17.67 -13.66
C THR A 90 -0.17 17.56 -12.58
N LEU A 91 0.23 17.05 -11.41
CA LEU A 91 -0.62 16.95 -10.23
C LEU A 91 -0.14 17.92 -9.16
N GLU A 92 -1.08 18.62 -8.57
CA GLU A 92 -0.84 19.58 -7.49
C GLU A 92 -2.04 19.61 -6.54
N ARG A 93 -1.95 20.34 -5.47
CA ARG A 93 -3.05 20.52 -4.52
C ARG A 93 -4.34 20.93 -5.22
N GLY A 94 -5.41 20.16 -4.98
CA GLY A 94 -6.72 20.30 -5.63
C GLY A 94 -6.92 19.39 -6.84
N SER A 95 -5.88 18.69 -7.33
CA SER A 95 -6.05 17.65 -8.35
C SER A 95 -6.85 16.48 -7.79
N GLN A 96 -7.74 15.91 -8.60
CA GLN A 96 -8.55 14.75 -8.25
C GLN A 96 -8.52 13.73 -9.38
N GLY A 97 -8.62 12.44 -9.03
CA GLY A 97 -8.72 11.35 -9.98
C GLY A 97 -7.95 10.10 -9.57
N GLU A 98 -8.11 9.06 -10.37
CA GLU A 98 -7.38 7.78 -10.16
C GLU A 98 -5.86 7.93 -10.35
N ASP A 99 -5.42 8.88 -11.17
CA ASP A 99 -4.02 9.23 -11.36
C ASP A 99 -3.38 9.85 -10.10
N VAL A 100 -4.18 10.50 -9.26
CA VAL A 100 -3.72 10.98 -7.94
C VAL A 100 -3.44 9.81 -7.00
N LYS A 101 -4.27 8.76 -7.03
CA LYS A 101 -4.05 7.54 -6.24
C LYS A 101 -2.73 6.87 -6.56
N TYR A 102 -2.29 6.93 -7.82
CA TYR A 102 -0.97 6.42 -8.24
C TYR A 102 0.17 7.05 -7.42
N VAL A 103 0.16 8.37 -7.28
CA VAL A 103 1.16 9.12 -6.50
C VAL A 103 1.01 8.87 -5.00
N GLN A 104 -0.22 8.88 -4.51
CA GLN A 104 -0.52 8.61 -3.10
C GLN A 104 -0.03 7.21 -2.70
N ALA A 105 -0.25 6.19 -3.54
CA ALA A 105 0.22 4.84 -3.29
C ALA A 105 1.75 4.77 -3.15
N MET A 106 2.52 5.45 -4.00
CA MET A 106 3.97 5.51 -3.89
C MET A 106 4.42 6.16 -2.57
N LEU A 107 3.80 7.29 -2.18
CA LEU A 107 4.13 7.97 -0.93
C LEU A 107 3.84 7.10 0.30
N VAL A 108 2.71 6.38 0.29
CA VAL A 108 2.34 5.45 1.37
C VAL A 108 3.33 4.29 1.46
N VAL A 109 3.70 3.66 0.33
CA VAL A 109 4.69 2.57 0.29
C VAL A 109 6.03 3.02 0.87
N MET A 110 6.47 4.23 0.55
CA MET A 110 7.71 4.82 1.06
C MET A 110 7.58 5.38 2.50
N ASN A 111 6.50 5.07 3.22
CA ASN A 111 6.24 5.46 4.61
C ASN A 111 6.13 6.99 4.86
N TYR A 112 5.57 7.73 3.91
CA TYR A 112 5.21 9.12 4.13
C TYR A 112 3.85 9.21 4.84
N ASP A 113 3.89 9.46 6.15
CA ASP A 113 2.72 9.51 7.03
C ASP A 113 1.69 10.56 6.60
N GLY A 114 0.42 10.24 6.85
CA GLY A 114 -0.72 11.14 6.70
C GLY A 114 -1.36 11.12 5.31
N VAL A 115 -0.78 10.38 4.35
CA VAL A 115 -1.38 10.20 3.03
C VAL A 115 -2.39 9.07 3.07
N VAL A 116 -3.56 9.32 2.49
CA VAL A 116 -4.60 8.32 2.22
C VAL A 116 -4.71 8.17 0.71
N VAL A 117 -4.89 6.94 0.22
CA VAL A 117 -5.09 6.67 -1.22
C VAL A 117 -6.57 6.86 -1.54
N ASP A 118 -7.00 8.11 -1.67
CA ASP A 118 -8.40 8.52 -1.87
C ASP A 118 -8.67 9.19 -3.23
N GLY A 119 -7.59 9.58 -3.93
CA GLY A 119 -7.68 10.27 -5.21
C GLY A 119 -7.91 11.78 -5.09
N ASP A 120 -7.77 12.35 -3.89
CA ASP A 120 -7.80 13.79 -3.66
C ASP A 120 -6.39 14.29 -3.26
N PHE A 121 -5.78 15.11 -4.10
CA PHE A 121 -4.49 15.72 -3.81
C PHE A 121 -4.68 16.86 -2.81
N GLY A 122 -4.93 16.50 -1.56
CA GLY A 122 -5.15 17.41 -0.45
C GLY A 122 -3.87 17.92 0.18
N GLN A 123 -4.02 18.68 1.26
CA GLN A 123 -2.91 19.25 2.03
C GLN A 123 -1.95 18.15 2.57
N ALA A 124 -2.46 16.99 2.96
CA ALA A 124 -1.65 15.90 3.49
C ALA A 124 -0.76 15.29 2.40
N THR A 125 -1.29 15.09 1.19
CA THR A 125 -0.54 14.60 0.03
C THR A 125 0.54 15.61 -0.39
N GLU A 126 0.20 16.90 -0.48
CA GLU A 126 1.14 17.99 -0.76
C GLU A 126 2.30 18.01 0.25
N ALA A 127 1.97 18.00 1.55
CA ALA A 127 2.98 18.01 2.61
C ALA A 127 3.89 16.77 2.59
N ALA A 128 3.36 15.60 2.28
CA ALA A 128 4.13 14.38 2.13
C ALA A 128 5.06 14.45 0.92
N LEU A 129 4.58 14.94 -0.22
CA LEU A 129 5.38 15.14 -1.41
C LEU A 129 6.51 16.15 -1.17
N MET A 130 6.24 17.28 -0.51
CA MET A 130 7.28 18.25 -0.16
C MET A 130 8.35 17.66 0.76
N ARG A 131 7.97 16.82 1.72
CA ARG A 131 8.93 16.08 2.56
C ARG A 131 9.77 15.10 1.75
N TRP A 132 9.14 14.39 0.80
CA TRP A 132 9.83 13.51 -0.10
C TRP A 132 10.84 14.28 -0.97
N GLN A 133 10.41 15.39 -1.58
CA GLN A 133 11.28 16.28 -2.38
C GLN A 133 12.48 16.76 -1.56
N LYS A 134 12.26 17.20 -0.32
CA LYS A 134 13.32 17.60 0.61
C LYS A 134 14.34 16.47 0.86
N ASN A 135 13.85 15.28 1.13
CA ASN A 135 14.70 14.12 1.45
C ASN A 135 15.54 13.68 0.24
N HIS A 136 15.10 14.01 -0.98
CA HIS A 136 15.82 13.74 -2.24
C HIS A 136 16.55 14.96 -2.79
N SER A 137 16.74 16.01 -1.98
CA SER A 137 17.45 17.25 -2.35
C SER A 137 16.83 17.99 -3.54
N LEU A 138 15.51 17.84 -3.70
CA LEU A 138 14.72 18.56 -4.70
C LEU A 138 14.10 19.84 -4.13
N THR A 139 13.72 20.76 -5.01
CA THR A 139 12.93 21.92 -4.62
C THR A 139 11.56 21.46 -4.14
N GLN A 140 11.14 21.92 -2.95
CA GLN A 140 9.87 21.57 -2.32
C GLN A 140 8.72 22.33 -2.98
N THR A 141 8.34 21.96 -4.19
CA THR A 141 7.25 22.59 -4.94
C THR A 141 5.88 22.09 -4.54
N GLY A 142 5.79 20.87 -3.99
CA GLY A 142 4.50 20.20 -3.74
C GLY A 142 3.77 19.80 -5.04
N VAL A 143 4.47 19.84 -6.18
CA VAL A 143 3.92 19.56 -7.51
C VAL A 143 4.57 18.30 -8.07
N VAL A 144 3.77 17.45 -8.70
CA VAL A 144 4.22 16.27 -9.45
C VAL A 144 4.17 16.60 -10.93
N ASP A 145 5.25 17.10 -11.45
CA ASP A 145 5.51 17.19 -12.89
C ASP A 145 6.12 15.89 -13.43
N ALA A 146 6.42 15.83 -14.72
CA ALA A 146 6.97 14.63 -15.35
C ALA A 146 8.31 14.19 -14.74
N ASP A 147 9.17 15.14 -14.39
CA ASP A 147 10.50 14.87 -13.81
C ASP A 147 10.35 14.37 -12.37
N THR A 148 9.50 15.03 -11.57
CA THR A 148 9.17 14.59 -10.20
C THR A 148 8.55 13.20 -10.19
N LEU A 149 7.63 12.92 -11.12
CA LEU A 149 7.01 11.60 -11.24
C LEU A 149 8.04 10.50 -11.54
N GLN A 150 8.95 10.74 -12.48
CA GLN A 150 10.01 9.77 -12.82
C GLN A 150 10.92 9.49 -11.61
N GLN A 151 11.25 10.51 -10.84
CA GLN A 151 12.08 10.37 -9.64
C GLN A 151 11.32 9.64 -8.51
N LEU A 152 10.01 9.88 -8.33
CA LEU A 152 9.16 9.14 -7.41
C LEU A 152 9.13 7.64 -7.75
N GLU A 153 8.96 7.32 -9.03
CA GLU A 153 8.95 5.94 -9.51
C GLU A 153 10.27 5.22 -9.27
N ALA A 154 11.39 5.92 -9.50
CA ALA A 154 12.72 5.38 -9.24
C ALA A 154 12.97 5.17 -7.74
N ALA A 155 12.57 6.13 -6.90
CA ALA A 155 12.73 6.07 -5.45
C ALA A 155 11.89 4.94 -4.84
N GLU A 156 10.65 4.77 -5.30
CA GLU A 156 9.81 3.65 -4.85
C GLU A 156 10.40 2.30 -5.25
N THR A 157 10.90 2.19 -6.48
CA THR A 157 11.55 0.95 -6.95
C THR A 157 12.77 0.63 -6.09
N GLU A 158 13.61 1.61 -5.80
CA GLU A 158 14.76 1.44 -4.91
C GLU A 158 14.32 1.07 -3.48
N TRP A 159 13.29 1.70 -2.96
CA TRP A 159 12.71 1.39 -1.65
C TRP A 159 12.27 -0.05 -1.54
N LEU A 160 11.57 -0.56 -2.54
CA LEU A 160 11.07 -1.93 -2.59
C LEU A 160 12.18 -2.98 -2.76
N LEU A 161 13.33 -2.61 -3.33
CA LEU A 161 14.48 -3.50 -3.48
C LEU A 161 15.34 -3.60 -2.20
N ARG A 162 15.15 -2.71 -1.22
CA ARG A 162 15.87 -2.72 0.07
C ARG A 162 15.30 -3.73 1.08
N GLU A 163 14.11 -4.27 0.83
CA GLU A 163 13.47 -5.30 1.63
C GLU A 163 13.76 -6.70 1.07
#